data_0884c2c07fc2835c92d17e8b2385b4d1
#
_entry.id   0884c2c07fc2835c92d17e8b2385b4d1
#
_cell.length_a   1.000
_cell.length_b   1.000
_cell.length_c   1.000
_cell.angle_alpha   90.00
_cell.angle_beta   90.00
_cell.angle_gamma   90.00
#
_symmetry.space_group_name_H-M   'P 1'
#
loop_
_entity.id
_entity.type
_entity.pdbx_description
1 polymer ?
#
loop_
_entity_poly.entity_id
_entity_poly.type
_entity_poly.pdbx_seq_one_letter_code
_entity_poly.pdbx_strand_id
1 'polypeptide(L)'
;MSMVTATVISQIRNQISDTVATYRYTDLALYPIMNAAQTQIAADHPEALCSDTAVVTAISAPIGAAQAPVLNDAFFMALVHYTCHLIFTDDSEDVGNARLSEMHLKLYERSML
;
A
#
# COMPACT_ATOMS: atom_id res chain seq x y z
N MET A 1 8.87 10.38 11.94
CA MET A 1 7.96 10.85 10.88
C MET A 1 6.97 9.76 10.54
N SER A 2 5.73 10.12 10.28
CA SER A 2 4.72 9.14 9.87
C SER A 2 4.43 9.29 8.38
N MET A 3 3.95 8.21 7.76
CA MET A 3 3.53 8.24 6.36
C MET A 3 2.40 9.24 6.17
N VAL A 4 2.41 9.90 5.01
CA VAL A 4 1.33 10.79 4.59
C VAL A 4 0.53 10.09 3.50
N THR A 5 -0.78 10.00 3.66
CA THR A 5 -1.66 9.30 2.70
C THR A 5 -1.47 9.80 1.27
N ALA A 6 -1.38 11.12 1.09
CA ALA A 6 -1.20 11.72 -0.24
C ALA A 6 0.10 11.25 -0.91
N THR A 7 1.18 11.10 -0.15
CA THR A 7 2.47 10.63 -0.69
C THR A 7 2.38 9.16 -1.11
N VAL A 8 1.73 8.34 -0.29
CA VAL A 8 1.52 6.92 -0.61
C VAL A 8 0.70 6.79 -1.90
N ILE A 9 -0.40 7.54 -2.00
CA ILE A 9 -1.26 7.53 -3.19
C ILE A 9 -0.49 7.98 -4.43
N SER A 10 0.34 9.02 -4.33
CA SER A 10 1.17 9.49 -5.44
C SER A 10 2.10 8.38 -5.95
N GLN A 11 2.74 7.65 -5.05
CA GLN A 11 3.63 6.55 -5.44
C GLN A 11 2.85 5.39 -6.05
N ILE A 12 1.68 5.06 -5.50
CA ILE A 12 0.82 4.02 -6.09
C ILE A 12 0.44 4.40 -7.52
N ARG A 13 0.00 5.65 -7.74
CA ARG A 13 -0.39 6.12 -9.08
C ARG A 13 0.79 6.09 -10.05
N ASN A 14 2.00 6.42 -9.60
CA ASN A 14 3.19 6.32 -10.44
C ASN A 14 3.45 4.88 -10.87
N GLN A 15 3.30 3.92 -9.95
CA GLN A 15 3.53 2.50 -10.24
C GLN A 15 2.49 1.91 -11.19
N ILE A 16 1.24 2.36 -11.10
CA ILE A 16 0.17 1.85 -11.97
C ILE A 16 -0.07 2.72 -13.20
N SER A 17 0.76 3.76 -13.40
CA SER A 17 0.66 4.70 -14.53
C SER A 17 -0.69 5.44 -14.59
N ASP A 18 -1.23 5.80 -13.42
CA ASP A 18 -2.51 6.51 -13.28
C ASP A 18 -2.26 7.94 -12.78
N THR A 19 -1.44 8.70 -13.52
CA THR A 19 -0.97 10.02 -13.08
C THR A 19 -1.72 11.20 -13.71
N VAL A 20 -2.57 10.93 -14.70
CA VAL A 20 -3.31 11.98 -15.41
C VAL A 20 -4.76 12.01 -14.90
N ALA A 21 -5.21 13.16 -14.48
CA ALA A 21 -6.63 13.37 -14.16
C ALA A 21 -7.43 13.32 -15.49
N THR A 22 -8.56 12.68 -15.59
CA THR A 22 -9.33 11.98 -14.57
C THR A 22 -8.72 10.61 -14.23
N TYR A 23 -8.48 10.34 -12.96
CA TYR A 23 -7.82 9.10 -12.55
C TYR A 23 -8.70 7.89 -12.77
N ARG A 24 -8.06 6.78 -13.20
CA ARG A 24 -8.73 5.48 -13.32
C ARG A 24 -9.20 4.98 -11.95
N TYR A 25 -8.37 5.19 -10.92
CA TYR A 25 -8.69 4.86 -9.52
C TYR A 25 -8.80 6.17 -8.74
N THR A 26 -9.98 6.47 -8.21
CA THR A 26 -10.17 7.60 -7.31
C THR A 26 -9.54 7.31 -5.95
N ASP A 27 -9.31 8.34 -5.15
CA ASP A 27 -8.80 8.15 -3.79
C ASP A 27 -9.75 7.25 -2.98
N LEU A 28 -11.07 7.44 -3.14
CA LEU A 28 -12.06 6.61 -2.45
C LEU A 28 -11.98 5.14 -2.85
N ALA A 29 -11.60 4.85 -4.09
CA ALA A 29 -11.41 3.48 -4.57
C ALA A 29 -10.10 2.88 -4.04
N LEU A 30 -9.07 3.69 -3.82
CA LEU A 30 -7.77 3.24 -3.33
C LEU A 30 -7.78 2.95 -1.82
N TYR A 31 -8.55 3.67 -1.03
CA TYR A 31 -8.55 3.51 0.42
C TYR A 31 -8.83 2.07 0.89
N PRO A 32 -9.87 1.37 0.40
CA PRO A 32 -10.11 -0.01 0.81
C PRO A 32 -8.96 -0.94 0.45
N ILE A 33 -8.34 -0.74 -0.71
CA ILE A 33 -7.21 -1.55 -1.18
C ILE A 33 -6.00 -1.32 -0.28
N MET A 34 -5.72 -0.06 0.04
CA MET A 34 -4.63 0.30 0.96
C MET A 34 -4.88 -0.27 2.37
N ASN A 35 -6.13 -0.28 2.83
CA ASN A 35 -6.48 -0.87 4.12
C ASN A 35 -6.24 -2.37 4.15
N ALA A 36 -6.61 -3.08 3.08
CA ALA A 36 -6.34 -4.51 2.96
C ALA A 36 -4.84 -4.77 2.97
N ALA A 37 -4.06 -3.95 2.25
CA ALA A 37 -2.60 -4.07 2.21
C ALA A 37 -1.98 -3.81 3.59
N GLN A 38 -2.41 -2.76 4.29
CA GLN A 38 -1.91 -2.43 5.62
C GLN A 38 -2.19 -3.55 6.62
N THR A 39 -3.40 -4.09 6.60
CA THR A 39 -3.80 -5.19 7.48
C THR A 39 -2.95 -6.43 7.22
N GLN A 40 -2.70 -6.75 5.96
CA GLN A 40 -1.90 -7.92 5.60
C GLN A 40 -0.43 -7.73 6.02
N ILE A 41 0.14 -6.55 5.79
CA ILE A 41 1.52 -6.25 6.20
C ILE A 41 1.66 -6.35 7.72
N ALA A 42 0.71 -5.83 8.46
CA ALA A 42 0.73 -5.89 9.92
C ALA A 42 0.60 -7.32 10.44
N ALA A 43 -0.15 -8.18 9.72
CA ALA A 43 -0.28 -9.59 10.07
C ALA A 43 1.00 -10.36 9.80
N ASP A 44 1.67 -10.10 8.66
CA ASP A 44 2.91 -10.77 8.28
C ASP A 44 4.11 -10.24 9.06
N HIS A 45 4.12 -8.95 9.37
CA HIS A 45 5.22 -8.24 10.00
C HIS A 45 4.69 -7.34 11.12
N PRO A 46 4.39 -7.88 12.31
CA PRO A 46 3.87 -7.08 13.42
C PRO A 46 4.77 -5.91 13.81
N GLU A 47 6.08 -6.02 13.53
CA GLU A 47 7.03 -4.95 13.79
C GLU A 47 6.76 -3.69 12.95
N ALA A 48 5.98 -3.80 11.88
CA ALA A 48 5.58 -2.65 11.07
C ALA A 48 4.73 -1.63 11.85
N LEU A 49 4.07 -2.08 12.93
CA LEU A 49 3.28 -1.23 13.81
C LEU A 49 4.11 -0.57 14.91
N CYS A 50 5.41 -0.86 14.96
CA CYS A 50 6.32 -0.33 15.97
C CYS A 50 7.05 0.89 15.42
N SER A 51 7.03 2.01 16.15
CA SER A 51 7.76 3.21 15.76
C SER A 51 9.25 3.10 16.09
N ASP A 52 10.05 4.05 15.61
CA ASP A 52 11.50 4.13 15.89
C ASP A 52 11.78 4.25 17.39
N THR A 53 10.81 4.72 18.16
CA THR A 53 10.93 4.85 19.62
C THR A 53 10.35 3.64 20.36
N ALA A 54 10.14 2.52 19.67
CA ALA A 54 9.59 1.27 20.19
C ALA A 54 8.15 1.41 20.73
N VAL A 55 7.40 2.37 20.24
CA VAL A 55 5.97 2.52 20.57
C VAL A 55 5.15 1.75 19.54
N VAL A 56 4.32 0.82 20.01
CA VAL A 56 3.43 0.04 19.16
C VAL A 56 2.12 0.81 18.96
N THR A 57 1.73 0.99 17.70
CA THR A 57 0.48 1.65 17.33
C THR A 57 -0.45 0.64 16.69
N ALA A 58 -1.60 0.37 17.32
CA ALA A 58 -2.60 -0.51 16.75
C ALA A 58 -3.35 0.18 15.61
N ILE A 59 -3.86 -0.61 14.66
CA ILE A 59 -4.74 -0.10 13.62
C ILE A 59 -6.11 0.15 14.27
N SER A 60 -6.41 1.41 14.52
CA SER A 60 -7.65 1.82 15.21
C SER A 60 -8.71 2.35 14.26
N ALA A 61 -8.32 2.76 13.04
CA ALA A 61 -9.24 3.32 12.06
C ALA A 61 -8.71 3.02 10.66
N PRO A 62 -9.61 2.86 9.66
CA PRO A 62 -9.19 2.64 8.29
C PRO A 62 -8.53 3.87 7.68
N ILE A 63 -7.61 3.64 6.74
CA ILE A 63 -6.99 4.71 5.97
C ILE A 63 -8.07 5.46 5.19
N GLY A 64 -8.01 6.78 5.21
CA GLY A 64 -8.92 7.65 4.48
C GLY A 64 -8.36 9.05 4.39
N ALA A 65 -9.19 10.00 3.98
CA ALA A 65 -8.78 11.41 3.85
C ALA A 65 -8.29 11.99 5.17
N ALA A 66 -8.87 11.55 6.30
CA ALA A 66 -8.54 12.04 7.64
C ALA A 66 -7.67 11.08 8.45
N GLN A 67 -7.34 9.92 7.90
CA GLN A 67 -6.59 8.89 8.61
C GLN A 67 -5.43 8.38 7.77
N ALA A 68 -4.22 8.66 8.20
CA ALA A 68 -3.00 8.20 7.55
C ALA A 68 -2.70 6.73 7.91
N PRO A 69 -1.87 6.04 7.10
CA PRO A 69 -1.37 4.72 7.48
C PRO A 69 -0.60 4.78 8.81
N VAL A 70 -0.71 3.71 9.60
CA VAL A 70 -0.05 3.62 10.92
C VAL A 70 1.26 2.83 10.87
N LEU A 71 1.64 2.31 9.72
CA LEU A 71 2.88 1.54 9.56
C LEU A 71 4.11 2.43 9.75
N ASN A 72 5.19 1.83 10.23
CA ASN A 72 6.50 2.48 10.30
C ASN A 72 6.94 2.94 8.90
N ASP A 73 7.60 4.10 8.81
CA ASP A 73 8.05 4.69 7.54
C ASP A 73 8.92 3.74 6.72
N ALA A 74 9.66 2.83 7.37
CA ALA A 74 10.46 1.83 6.66
C ALA A 74 9.60 0.89 5.80
N PHE A 75 8.30 0.81 6.06
CA PHE A 75 7.36 -0.02 5.32
C PHE A 75 6.61 0.75 4.23
N PHE A 76 7.04 1.98 3.92
CA PHE A 76 6.40 2.82 2.90
C PHE A 76 6.30 2.11 1.54
N MET A 77 7.43 1.66 1.01
CA MET A 77 7.44 0.97 -0.29
C MET A 77 6.78 -0.40 -0.23
N ALA A 78 6.82 -1.07 0.94
CA ALA A 78 6.08 -2.31 1.14
C ALA A 78 4.57 -2.09 0.97
N LEU A 79 4.03 -1.02 1.56
CA LEU A 79 2.62 -0.67 1.41
C LEU A 79 2.29 -0.34 -0.05
N VAL A 80 3.14 0.43 -0.72
CA VAL A 80 2.96 0.78 -2.13
C VAL A 80 2.92 -0.48 -3.00
N HIS A 81 3.92 -1.35 -2.87
CA HIS A 81 4.01 -2.57 -3.71
C HIS A 81 2.88 -3.54 -3.43
N TYR A 82 2.51 -3.74 -2.17
CA TYR A 82 1.42 -4.65 -1.86
C TYR A 82 0.08 -4.12 -2.37
N THR A 83 -0.15 -2.81 -2.25
CA THR A 83 -1.35 -2.18 -2.80
C THR A 83 -1.40 -2.35 -4.32
N CYS A 84 -0.29 -2.15 -5.03
CA CYS A 84 -0.21 -2.37 -6.46
C CYS A 84 -0.47 -3.83 -6.83
N HIS A 85 0.06 -4.77 -6.04
CA HIS A 85 -0.21 -6.19 -6.21
C HIS A 85 -1.72 -6.47 -6.17
N LEU A 86 -2.42 -5.92 -5.19
CA LEU A 86 -3.87 -6.12 -5.07
C LEU A 86 -4.64 -5.49 -6.22
N ILE A 87 -4.23 -4.29 -6.68
CA ILE A 87 -4.85 -3.62 -7.82
C ILE A 87 -4.74 -4.48 -9.07
N PHE A 88 -3.55 -4.97 -9.38
CA PHE A 88 -3.33 -5.78 -10.58
C PHE A 88 -3.95 -7.17 -10.45
N THR A 89 -4.14 -7.69 -9.24
CA THR A 89 -4.84 -8.94 -9.01
C THR A 89 -6.32 -8.80 -9.36
N ASP A 90 -6.96 -7.70 -8.98
CA ASP A 90 -8.36 -7.43 -9.31
C ASP A 90 -8.57 -7.31 -10.83
N ASP A 91 -7.57 -6.80 -11.54
CA ASP A 91 -7.60 -6.59 -13.00
C ASP A 91 -6.91 -7.74 -13.75
N SER A 92 -6.85 -8.93 -13.19
CA SER A 92 -6.03 -10.05 -13.70
C SER A 92 -6.55 -10.71 -14.98
N GLU A 93 -7.65 -10.24 -15.54
CA GLU A 93 -8.14 -10.71 -16.85
C GLU A 93 -7.12 -10.45 -17.96
N ASP A 94 -6.30 -9.41 -17.82
CA ASP A 94 -5.18 -9.13 -18.72
C ASP A 94 -3.96 -9.87 -18.21
N VAL A 95 -3.31 -10.64 -19.10
CA VAL A 95 -2.08 -11.39 -18.78
C VAL A 95 -0.97 -10.45 -18.30
N GLY A 96 -0.88 -9.25 -18.88
CA GLY A 96 0.07 -8.23 -18.45
C GLY A 96 -0.14 -7.82 -17.01
N ASN A 97 -1.39 -7.65 -16.59
CA ASN A 97 -1.72 -7.30 -15.20
C ASN A 97 -1.40 -8.45 -14.23
N ALA A 98 -1.59 -9.70 -14.64
CA ALA A 98 -1.21 -10.85 -13.81
C ALA A 98 0.31 -10.86 -13.55
N ARG A 99 1.12 -10.54 -14.55
CA ARG A 99 2.58 -10.43 -14.40
C ARG A 99 2.97 -9.26 -13.51
N LEU A 100 2.30 -8.13 -13.65
CA LEU A 100 2.56 -6.95 -12.80
C LEU A 100 2.17 -7.22 -11.34
N SER A 101 1.07 -7.93 -11.12
CA SER A 101 0.66 -8.36 -9.78
C SER A 101 1.76 -9.20 -9.13
N GLU A 102 2.26 -10.20 -9.84
CA GLU A 102 3.33 -11.07 -9.34
C GLU A 102 4.63 -10.30 -9.11
N MET A 103 4.99 -9.38 -10.01
CA MET A 103 6.17 -8.54 -9.85
C MET A 103 6.09 -7.71 -8.58
N HIS A 104 4.96 -7.06 -8.32
CA HIS A 104 4.80 -6.23 -7.14
C HIS A 104 4.80 -7.06 -5.85
N LEU A 105 4.24 -8.27 -5.89
CA LEU A 105 4.31 -9.18 -4.74
C LEU A 105 5.77 -9.54 -4.43
N LYS A 106 6.57 -9.83 -5.45
CA LYS A 106 8.00 -10.13 -5.28
C LYS A 106 8.77 -8.91 -4.76
N LEU A 107 8.45 -7.71 -5.23
CA LEU A 107 9.07 -6.48 -4.73
C LEU A 107 8.72 -6.25 -3.27
N TYR A 108 7.46 -6.52 -2.89
CA TYR A 108 7.03 -6.46 -1.50
C TYR A 108 7.84 -7.43 -0.63
N GLU A 109 7.92 -8.70 -1.03
CA GLU A 109 8.67 -9.72 -0.30
C GLU A 109 10.14 -9.36 -0.15
N ARG A 110 10.74 -8.84 -1.22
CA ARG A 110 12.14 -8.41 -1.21
C ARG A 110 12.37 -7.24 -0.25
N SER A 111 11.42 -6.32 -0.17
CA SER A 111 11.54 -5.17 0.73
C SER A 111 11.46 -5.55 2.21
N MET A 112 11.01 -6.78 2.50
CA MET A 112 10.88 -7.30 3.86
C MET A 112 12.13 -8.07 4.34
N LEU A 113 13.10 -8.25 3.49
CA LEU A 113 14.33 -8.97 3.85
C LEU A 113 15.32 -8.11 4.63
#